data_fc98e3d0c85d07a322e75d01016c1e30
#
_entry.id   fc98e3d0c85d07a322e75d01016c1e30
#
_cell.length_a   1.000
_cell.length_b   1.000
_cell.length_c   1.000
_cell.angle_alpha   90.00
_cell.angle_beta   90.00
_cell.angle_gamma   90.00
#
_symmetry.space_group_name_H-M   'P 1'
#
loop_
_entity.id
_entity.type
_entity.pdbx_description
1 polymer ?
#
loop_
_entity_poly.entity_id
_entity_poly.type
_entity_poly.pdbx_seq_one_letter_code
_entity_poly.pdbx_strand_id
1 'polypeptide(L)'
;MPFFLSKLKEISTGNYPTEFLMEVQGRHYLYELSGLLNTGQFDAAVHLTETYTDFFAKKATMTRPETQLKLSLYSSILYLCLGEPMKARKSMKNILGSGKFFHTLPSYKTARLINLLIQAELGNYCFFANEISSIKRMIGYEKQVYITEKLLFRFLMAHPLPIYKKDQEKLWSQYQKDIMRIRQDKYEKQLLKTFDFTAWIESKLTNIPLRE
;
A
#
# COMPACT_ATOMS: atom_id res chain seq x y z
N MET A 1 21.73 3.98 1.77
CA MET A 1 20.83 3.74 0.63
C MET A 1 21.45 4.09 -0.73
N PRO A 2 22.13 5.24 -0.98
CA PRO A 2 22.69 5.58 -2.30
C PRO A 2 23.66 4.52 -2.86
N PHE A 3 24.57 3.98 -2.03
CA PHE A 3 25.52 2.97 -2.44
C PHE A 3 24.86 1.68 -2.95
N PHE A 4 23.80 1.20 -2.28
CA PHE A 4 23.09 -0.01 -2.68
C PHE A 4 22.37 0.16 -4.02
N LEU A 5 21.72 1.30 -4.22
CA LEU A 5 21.04 1.62 -5.49
C LEU A 5 22.05 1.75 -6.65
N SER A 6 23.20 2.39 -6.43
CA SER A 6 24.24 2.47 -7.46
C SER A 6 24.78 1.09 -7.85
N LYS A 7 24.93 0.16 -6.91
CA LYS A 7 25.34 -1.22 -7.20
C LYS A 7 24.27 -2.01 -7.95
N LEU A 8 23.00 -1.86 -7.61
CA LEU A 8 21.92 -2.48 -8.40
C LEU A 8 21.90 -1.96 -9.84
N LYS A 9 22.12 -0.66 -10.03
CA LYS A 9 22.19 -0.02 -11.34
C LYS A 9 23.37 -0.57 -12.16
N GLU A 10 24.55 -0.66 -11.57
CA GLU A 10 25.76 -1.26 -12.18
C GLU A 10 25.48 -2.70 -12.63
N ILE A 11 24.90 -3.54 -11.77
CA ILE A 11 24.55 -4.93 -12.09
C ILE A 11 23.52 -4.99 -13.22
N SER A 12 22.55 -4.07 -13.27
CA SER A 12 21.50 -4.06 -14.28
C SER A 12 21.98 -3.81 -15.70
N THR A 13 23.21 -3.29 -15.86
CA THR A 13 23.88 -3.05 -17.16
C THR A 13 24.93 -4.12 -17.50
N GLY A 14 25.14 -5.09 -16.61
CA GLY A 14 26.10 -6.17 -16.80
C GLY A 14 25.62 -7.28 -17.75
N ASN A 15 26.53 -8.16 -18.14
CA ASN A 15 26.21 -9.33 -18.99
C ASN A 15 25.74 -10.51 -18.12
N TYR A 16 24.47 -10.52 -17.76
CA TYR A 16 23.83 -11.55 -16.95
C TYR A 16 22.58 -12.10 -17.66
N PRO A 17 22.06 -13.28 -17.24
CA PRO A 17 20.81 -13.82 -17.77
C PRO A 17 19.66 -12.84 -17.64
N THR A 18 18.78 -12.81 -18.64
CA THR A 18 17.66 -11.84 -18.73
C THR A 18 16.78 -11.85 -17.48
N GLU A 19 16.43 -13.02 -16.96
CA GLU A 19 15.60 -13.17 -15.76
C GLU A 19 16.24 -12.54 -14.52
N PHE A 20 17.55 -12.71 -14.37
CA PHE A 20 18.32 -12.08 -13.29
C PHE A 20 18.32 -10.55 -13.43
N LEU A 21 18.56 -10.05 -14.65
CA LEU A 21 18.52 -8.60 -14.90
C LEU A 21 17.14 -8.00 -14.62
N MET A 22 16.06 -8.73 -14.98
CA MET A 22 14.70 -8.29 -14.70
C MET A 22 14.43 -8.21 -13.19
N GLU A 23 14.88 -9.19 -12.41
CA GLU A 23 14.74 -9.16 -10.94
C GLU A 23 15.54 -8.00 -10.33
N VAL A 24 16.78 -7.76 -10.80
CA VAL A 24 17.61 -6.64 -10.35
C VAL A 24 16.97 -5.30 -10.67
N GLN A 25 16.46 -5.11 -11.89
CA GLN A 25 15.76 -3.89 -12.30
C GLN A 25 14.48 -3.68 -11.47
N GLY A 26 13.69 -4.74 -11.26
CA GLY A 26 12.49 -4.67 -10.42
C GLY A 26 12.81 -4.27 -8.98
N ARG A 27 13.89 -4.80 -8.40
CA ARG A 27 14.34 -4.42 -7.06
C ARG A 27 14.89 -3.00 -7.00
N HIS A 28 15.67 -2.58 -8.01
CA HIS A 28 16.15 -1.20 -8.09
C HIS A 28 15.00 -0.21 -8.05
N TYR A 29 14.03 -0.37 -8.95
CA TYR A 29 12.82 0.45 -8.97
C TYR A 29 12.07 0.42 -7.62
N LEU A 30 11.84 -0.76 -7.06
CA LEU A 30 11.13 -0.92 -5.80
C LEU A 30 11.76 -0.13 -4.65
N TYR A 31 13.08 -0.23 -4.49
CA TYR A 31 13.80 0.48 -3.43
C TYR A 31 13.85 1.99 -3.66
N GLU A 32 14.00 2.42 -4.91
CA GLU A 32 13.98 3.83 -5.27
C GLU A 32 12.60 4.43 -5.02
N LEU A 33 11.53 3.79 -5.51
CA LEU A 33 10.15 4.21 -5.27
C LEU A 33 9.82 4.27 -3.77
N SER A 34 10.17 3.23 -3.03
CA SER A 34 9.97 3.21 -1.57
C SER A 34 10.72 4.34 -0.87
N GLY A 35 11.94 4.67 -1.31
CA GLY A 35 12.69 5.80 -0.80
C GLY A 35 12.01 7.14 -1.06
N LEU A 36 11.54 7.36 -2.28
CA LEU A 36 10.83 8.59 -2.67
C LEU A 36 9.51 8.75 -1.91
N LEU A 37 8.73 7.69 -1.77
CA LEU A 37 7.49 7.72 -1.00
C LEU A 37 7.72 8.04 0.48
N ASN A 38 8.75 7.42 1.10
CA ASN A 38 9.09 7.66 2.49
C ASN A 38 9.61 9.08 2.77
N THR A 39 10.08 9.78 1.75
CA THR A 39 10.57 11.17 1.85
C THR A 39 9.59 12.20 1.29
N GLY A 40 8.37 11.77 0.90
CA GLY A 40 7.33 12.67 0.36
C GLY A 40 7.65 13.24 -1.04
N GLN A 41 8.60 12.66 -1.77
CA GLN A 41 9.01 13.12 -3.09
C GLN A 41 8.08 12.54 -4.19
N PHE A 42 6.80 12.91 -4.16
CA PHE A 42 5.78 12.31 -5.03
C PHE A 42 6.00 12.59 -6.52
N ASP A 43 6.45 13.77 -6.89
CA ASP A 43 6.68 14.13 -8.31
C ASP A 43 7.83 13.29 -8.90
N ALA A 44 8.90 13.10 -8.15
CA ALA A 44 10.00 12.22 -8.54
C ALA A 44 9.54 10.75 -8.63
N ALA A 45 8.65 10.31 -7.73
CA ALA A 45 8.07 8.98 -7.75
C ALA A 45 7.18 8.74 -8.99
N VAL A 46 6.41 9.76 -9.43
CA VAL A 46 5.64 9.71 -10.68
C VAL A 46 6.57 9.56 -11.86
N HIS A 47 7.57 10.43 -11.99
CA HIS A 47 8.53 10.38 -13.08
C HIS A 47 9.27 9.04 -13.15
N LEU A 48 9.68 8.51 -12.00
CA LEU A 48 10.27 7.17 -11.91
C LEU A 48 9.30 6.10 -12.44
N THR A 49 8.03 6.14 -12.03
CA THR A 49 7.00 5.18 -12.46
C THR A 49 6.75 5.26 -13.98
N GLU A 50 6.75 6.45 -14.56
CA GLU A 50 6.63 6.66 -16.01
C GLU A 50 7.83 6.08 -16.76
N THR A 51 9.04 6.30 -16.26
CA THR A 51 10.28 5.74 -16.84
C THR A 51 10.26 4.21 -16.87
N TYR A 52 9.64 3.57 -15.87
CA TYR A 52 9.54 2.12 -15.79
C TYR A 52 8.24 1.53 -16.38
N THR A 53 7.38 2.34 -17.00
CA THR A 53 6.09 1.88 -17.55
C THR A 53 6.26 0.73 -18.53
N ASP A 54 7.23 0.82 -19.47
CA ASP A 54 7.52 -0.25 -20.43
C ASP A 54 8.02 -1.53 -19.77
N PHE A 55 8.83 -1.39 -18.70
CA PHE A 55 9.28 -2.53 -17.92
C PHE A 55 8.09 -3.28 -17.31
N PHE A 56 7.17 -2.55 -16.68
CA PHE A 56 6.00 -3.16 -16.07
C PHE A 56 5.03 -3.76 -17.07
N ALA A 57 4.86 -3.15 -18.23
CA ALA A 57 3.96 -3.65 -19.26
C ALA A 57 4.41 -4.99 -19.87
N LYS A 58 5.73 -5.22 -19.98
CA LYS A 58 6.28 -6.35 -20.77
C LYS A 58 7.07 -7.37 -19.93
N LYS A 59 7.68 -6.98 -18.84
CA LYS A 59 8.72 -7.76 -18.17
C LYS A 59 8.48 -8.02 -16.67
N ALA A 60 7.54 -7.35 -16.04
CA ALA A 60 7.28 -7.52 -14.61
C ALA A 60 6.93 -8.97 -14.21
N THR A 61 6.28 -9.71 -15.12
CA THR A 61 5.94 -11.13 -14.92
C THR A 61 7.17 -12.06 -14.87
N MET A 62 8.33 -11.59 -15.34
CA MET A 62 9.60 -12.33 -15.26
C MET A 62 10.30 -12.15 -13.92
N THR A 63 9.82 -11.24 -13.06
CA THR A 63 10.35 -11.08 -11.70
C THR A 63 9.74 -12.11 -10.75
N ARG A 64 10.36 -12.29 -9.59
CA ARG A 64 9.82 -13.18 -8.55
C ARG A 64 8.45 -12.70 -8.06
N PRO A 65 7.55 -13.60 -7.64
CA PRO A 65 6.21 -13.25 -7.15
C PRO A 65 6.22 -12.19 -6.05
N GLU A 66 7.18 -12.28 -5.14
CA GLU A 66 7.33 -11.29 -4.07
C GLU A 66 7.65 -9.89 -4.62
N THR A 67 8.54 -9.81 -5.62
CA THR A 67 8.88 -8.56 -6.28
C THR A 67 7.67 -8.00 -7.03
N GLN A 68 6.93 -8.84 -7.78
CA GLN A 68 5.69 -8.45 -8.46
C GLN A 68 4.66 -7.87 -7.49
N LEU A 69 4.44 -8.55 -6.36
CA LEU A 69 3.51 -8.11 -5.34
C LEU A 69 3.90 -6.75 -4.76
N LYS A 70 5.19 -6.58 -4.39
CA LYS A 70 5.69 -5.31 -3.85
C LYS A 70 5.63 -4.18 -4.87
N LEU A 71 5.96 -4.44 -6.13
CA LEU A 71 5.85 -3.45 -7.21
C LEU A 71 4.41 -2.93 -7.34
N SER A 72 3.43 -3.84 -7.42
CA SER A 72 2.02 -3.48 -7.50
C SER A 72 1.55 -2.73 -6.24
N LEU A 73 2.00 -3.16 -5.06
CA LEU A 73 1.67 -2.55 -3.78
C LEU A 73 2.17 -1.10 -3.71
N TYR A 74 3.46 -0.85 -3.97
CA TYR A 74 4.02 0.50 -3.87
C TYR A 74 3.52 1.44 -4.97
N SER A 75 3.30 0.94 -6.19
CA SER A 75 2.63 1.73 -7.25
C SER A 75 1.20 2.12 -6.84
N SER A 76 0.47 1.21 -6.19
CA SER A 76 -0.88 1.50 -5.70
C SER A 76 -0.86 2.52 -4.56
N ILE A 77 0.12 2.45 -3.65
CA ILE A 77 0.32 3.44 -2.59
C ILE A 77 0.60 4.82 -3.20
N LEU A 78 1.50 4.91 -4.19
CA LEU A 78 1.78 6.16 -4.89
C LEU A 78 0.48 6.79 -5.40
N TYR A 79 -0.28 6.06 -6.22
CA TYR A 79 -1.51 6.59 -6.80
C TYR A 79 -2.59 6.90 -5.76
N LEU A 80 -2.62 6.18 -4.65
CA LEU A 80 -3.53 6.47 -3.54
C LEU A 80 -3.16 7.81 -2.87
N CYS A 81 -1.86 8.07 -2.63
CA CYS A 81 -1.36 9.34 -2.10
C CYS A 81 -1.61 10.51 -3.07
N LEU A 82 -1.61 10.25 -4.37
CA LEU A 82 -1.91 11.24 -5.41
C LEU A 82 -3.41 11.54 -5.57
N GLY A 83 -4.29 10.82 -4.86
CA GLY A 83 -5.74 10.93 -5.05
C GLY A 83 -6.23 10.35 -6.38
N GLU A 84 -5.52 9.37 -6.95
CA GLU A 84 -5.84 8.70 -8.21
C GLU A 84 -6.25 7.22 -7.99
N PRO A 85 -7.38 6.95 -7.31
CA PRO A 85 -7.75 5.60 -6.88
C PRO A 85 -8.01 4.64 -8.05
N MET A 86 -8.39 5.14 -9.22
CA MET A 86 -8.56 4.30 -10.42
C MET A 86 -7.23 3.74 -10.92
N LYS A 87 -6.15 4.55 -10.90
CA LYS A 87 -4.80 4.07 -11.25
C LYS A 87 -4.27 3.11 -10.18
N ALA A 88 -4.49 3.42 -8.89
CA ALA A 88 -4.16 2.52 -7.80
C ALA A 88 -4.84 1.14 -7.96
N ARG A 89 -6.14 1.12 -8.27
CA ARG A 89 -6.90 -0.11 -8.54
C ARG A 89 -6.32 -0.90 -9.73
N LYS A 90 -5.96 -0.20 -10.82
CA LYS A 90 -5.35 -0.83 -12.01
C LYS A 90 -4.04 -1.52 -11.64
N SER A 91 -3.18 -0.88 -10.85
CA SER A 91 -1.90 -1.46 -10.39
C SER A 91 -2.10 -2.72 -9.55
N MET A 92 -3.16 -2.80 -8.74
CA MET A 92 -3.44 -3.94 -7.86
C MET A 92 -4.16 -5.11 -8.57
N LYS A 93 -4.78 -4.87 -9.74
CA LYS A 93 -5.68 -5.82 -10.41
C LYS A 93 -5.06 -7.20 -10.63
N ASN A 94 -3.82 -7.25 -11.12
CA ASN A 94 -3.16 -8.51 -11.45
C ASN A 94 -2.85 -9.35 -10.20
N ILE A 95 -2.51 -8.70 -9.09
CA ILE A 95 -2.18 -9.38 -7.83
C ILE A 95 -3.43 -9.98 -7.20
N LEU A 96 -4.50 -9.21 -7.11
CA LEU A 96 -5.74 -9.64 -6.46
C LEU A 96 -6.56 -10.62 -7.32
N GLY A 97 -6.41 -10.54 -8.65
CA GLY A 97 -7.08 -11.43 -9.60
C GLY A 97 -6.36 -12.76 -9.86
N SER A 98 -5.13 -12.94 -9.41
CA SER A 98 -4.29 -14.12 -9.72
C SER A 98 -4.55 -15.36 -8.84
N GLY A 99 -5.72 -15.45 -8.23
CA GLY A 99 -6.10 -16.60 -7.41
C GLY A 99 -5.19 -16.77 -6.17
N LYS A 100 -4.79 -18.01 -5.88
CA LYS A 100 -4.05 -18.34 -4.64
C LYS A 100 -2.54 -18.08 -4.71
N PHE A 101 -2.01 -17.70 -5.86
CA PHE A 101 -0.56 -17.63 -6.09
C PHE A 101 0.19 -16.70 -5.13
N PHE A 102 -0.39 -15.54 -4.82
CA PHE A 102 0.24 -14.55 -3.93
C PHE A 102 -0.17 -14.69 -2.45
N HIS A 103 -1.14 -15.54 -2.13
CA HIS A 103 -1.75 -15.59 -0.80
C HIS A 103 -0.79 -15.95 0.33
N THR A 104 0.25 -16.72 0.03
CA THR A 104 1.26 -17.16 1.00
C THR A 104 2.36 -16.13 1.25
N LEU A 105 2.39 -15.04 0.47
CA LEU A 105 3.42 -14.02 0.59
C LEU A 105 3.12 -13.05 1.74
N PRO A 106 4.12 -12.68 2.57
CA PRO A 106 3.90 -11.82 3.73
C PRO A 106 3.22 -10.48 3.42
N SER A 107 3.57 -9.86 2.28
CA SER A 107 3.01 -8.56 1.86
C SER A 107 1.60 -8.65 1.28
N TYR A 108 1.04 -9.87 1.07
CA TYR A 108 -0.29 -10.02 0.48
C TYR A 108 -1.40 -9.47 1.36
N LYS A 109 -1.29 -9.65 2.67
CA LYS A 109 -2.22 -9.06 3.64
C LYS A 109 -2.23 -7.53 3.53
N THR A 110 -1.07 -6.91 3.49
CA THR A 110 -0.95 -5.45 3.32
C THR A 110 -1.56 -4.99 1.99
N ALA A 111 -1.35 -5.73 0.91
CA ALA A 111 -1.97 -5.43 -0.38
C ALA A 111 -3.51 -5.45 -0.32
N ARG A 112 -4.10 -6.40 0.41
CA ARG A 112 -5.56 -6.44 0.64
C ARG A 112 -6.05 -5.27 1.49
N LEU A 113 -5.29 -4.85 2.52
CA LEU A 113 -5.62 -3.66 3.31
C LEU A 113 -5.58 -2.40 2.45
N ILE A 114 -4.55 -2.22 1.61
CA ILE A 114 -4.48 -1.09 0.65
C ILE A 114 -5.65 -1.14 -0.34
N ASN A 115 -6.05 -2.33 -0.81
CA ASN A 115 -7.22 -2.44 -1.67
C ASN A 115 -8.51 -1.97 -0.99
N LEU A 116 -8.68 -2.22 0.31
CA LEU A 116 -9.82 -1.66 1.07
C LEU A 116 -9.82 -0.13 1.02
N LEU A 117 -8.66 0.52 1.15
CA LEU A 117 -8.55 1.98 1.04
C LEU A 117 -8.91 2.46 -0.36
N ILE A 118 -8.40 1.77 -1.40
CA ILE A 118 -8.73 2.08 -2.80
C ILE A 118 -10.25 1.98 -3.03
N GLN A 119 -10.90 0.94 -2.52
CA GLN A 119 -12.36 0.80 -2.64
C GLN A 119 -13.10 1.88 -1.85
N ALA A 120 -12.57 2.34 -0.72
CA ALA A 120 -13.13 3.47 0.04
C ALA A 120 -13.08 4.77 -0.77
N GLU A 121 -11.94 5.07 -1.39
CA GLU A 121 -11.79 6.23 -2.27
C GLU A 121 -12.70 6.19 -3.51
N LEU A 122 -13.04 4.99 -3.97
CA LEU A 122 -13.96 4.77 -5.09
C LEU A 122 -15.44 4.75 -4.66
N GLY A 123 -15.75 4.88 -3.36
CA GLY A 123 -17.12 4.82 -2.84
C GLY A 123 -17.76 3.43 -2.86
N ASN A 124 -16.98 2.37 -3.02
CA ASN A 124 -17.48 0.99 -3.11
C ASN A 124 -17.74 0.37 -1.73
N TYR A 125 -18.59 0.98 -0.92
CA TYR A 125 -18.81 0.58 0.48
C TYR A 125 -19.41 -0.81 0.65
N CYS A 126 -20.22 -1.29 -0.28
CA CYS A 126 -20.79 -2.64 -0.26
C CYS A 126 -19.71 -3.76 -0.32
N PHE A 127 -18.51 -3.44 -0.77
CA PHE A 127 -17.38 -4.38 -0.83
C PHE A 127 -16.82 -4.73 0.56
N PHE A 128 -16.94 -3.83 1.55
CA PHE A 128 -16.21 -3.92 2.82
C PHE A 128 -16.57 -5.12 3.67
N ALA A 129 -17.87 -5.40 3.88
CA ALA A 129 -18.30 -6.45 4.79
C ALA A 129 -17.71 -7.83 4.40
N ASN A 130 -17.77 -8.17 3.11
CA ASN A 130 -17.27 -9.44 2.59
C ASN A 130 -15.74 -9.50 2.63
N GLU A 131 -15.06 -8.44 2.20
CA GLU A 131 -13.61 -8.41 2.14
C GLU A 131 -12.99 -8.40 3.53
N ILE A 132 -13.51 -7.60 4.47
CA ILE A 132 -13.05 -7.58 5.87
C ILE A 132 -13.25 -8.95 6.52
N SER A 133 -14.40 -9.61 6.29
CA SER A 133 -14.64 -10.96 6.81
C SER A 133 -13.67 -11.97 6.23
N SER A 134 -13.32 -11.85 4.96
CA SER A 134 -12.32 -12.69 4.31
C SER A 134 -10.91 -12.45 4.86
N ILE A 135 -10.52 -11.18 5.08
CA ILE A 135 -9.22 -10.83 5.69
C ILE A 135 -9.16 -11.34 7.13
N LYS A 136 -10.22 -11.16 7.92
CA LYS A 136 -10.28 -11.67 9.31
C LYS A 136 -10.11 -13.18 9.37
N ARG A 137 -10.69 -13.94 8.44
CA ARG A 137 -10.46 -15.41 8.36
C ARG A 137 -9.01 -15.75 8.07
N MET A 138 -8.37 -15.02 7.16
CA MET A 138 -6.94 -15.18 6.87
C MET A 138 -6.07 -14.86 8.10
N ILE A 139 -6.36 -13.75 8.80
CA ILE A 139 -5.67 -13.35 10.04
C ILE A 139 -5.93 -14.34 11.18
N GLY A 140 -7.10 -14.97 11.24
CA GLY A 140 -7.43 -15.98 12.28
C GLY A 140 -6.47 -17.16 12.32
N TYR A 141 -5.72 -17.41 11.25
CA TYR A 141 -4.61 -18.38 11.22
C TYR A 141 -3.26 -17.77 11.69
N GLU A 142 -3.19 -16.44 11.86
CA GLU A 142 -2.01 -15.74 12.36
C GLU A 142 -2.10 -15.57 13.88
N LYS A 143 -0.97 -15.77 14.57
CA LYS A 143 -0.92 -15.63 16.04
C LYS A 143 -1.09 -14.19 16.54
N GLN A 144 -1.00 -13.20 15.64
CA GLN A 144 -0.97 -11.79 16.03
C GLN A 144 -1.82 -10.92 15.08
N VAL A 145 -2.77 -10.19 15.66
CA VAL A 145 -3.63 -9.22 14.98
C VAL A 145 -3.22 -7.81 15.39
N TYR A 146 -2.89 -6.95 14.44
CA TYR A 146 -2.53 -5.56 14.71
C TYR A 146 -3.75 -4.74 15.17
N ILE A 147 -3.52 -3.81 16.10
CA ILE A 147 -4.54 -2.83 16.56
C ILE A 147 -4.94 -1.94 15.38
N THR A 148 -3.98 -1.56 14.53
CA THR A 148 -4.19 -0.82 13.28
C THR A 148 -5.21 -1.50 12.36
N GLU A 149 -5.16 -2.81 12.20
CA GLU A 149 -6.13 -3.55 11.38
C GLU A 149 -7.55 -3.45 11.95
N LYS A 150 -7.68 -3.62 13.27
CA LYS A 150 -8.96 -3.49 13.97
C LYS A 150 -9.54 -2.08 13.84
N LEU A 151 -8.68 -1.07 13.98
CA LEU A 151 -9.05 0.34 13.84
C LEU A 151 -9.53 0.63 12.42
N LEU A 152 -8.78 0.19 11.40
CA LEU A 152 -9.11 0.35 10.00
C LEU A 152 -10.46 -0.31 9.66
N PHE A 153 -10.68 -1.55 10.09
CA PHE A 153 -11.95 -2.25 9.85
C PHE A 153 -13.13 -1.54 10.50
N ARG A 154 -12.97 -1.06 11.74
CA ARG A 154 -14.01 -0.28 12.43
C ARG A 154 -14.32 1.01 11.66
N PHE A 155 -13.29 1.72 11.20
CA PHE A 155 -13.44 2.95 10.43
C PHE A 155 -14.17 2.71 9.09
N LEU A 156 -13.75 1.71 8.32
CA LEU A 156 -14.36 1.37 7.04
C LEU A 156 -15.82 0.94 7.18
N MET A 157 -16.17 0.22 8.24
CA MET A 157 -17.55 -0.20 8.51
C MET A 157 -18.44 0.95 9.00
N ALA A 158 -17.88 2.10 9.39
CA ALA A 158 -18.61 3.31 9.73
C ALA A 158 -18.98 4.18 8.50
N HIS A 159 -18.62 3.75 7.29
CA HIS A 159 -18.97 4.46 6.07
C HIS A 159 -20.44 4.23 5.66
N PRO A 160 -21.11 5.23 5.05
CA PRO A 160 -20.58 6.56 4.73
C PRO A 160 -20.31 7.40 5.98
N LEU A 161 -19.26 8.24 5.92
CA LEU A 161 -18.91 9.12 7.03
C LEU A 161 -19.97 10.21 7.22
N PRO A 162 -20.11 10.75 8.46
CA PRO A 162 -21.00 11.86 8.72
C PRO A 162 -20.69 13.08 7.84
N ILE A 163 -21.72 13.74 7.33
CA ILE A 163 -21.57 14.93 6.48
C ILE A 163 -21.31 16.18 7.35
N TYR A 164 -21.91 16.23 8.55
CA TYR A 164 -21.81 17.39 9.42
C TYR A 164 -20.46 17.43 10.17
N LYS A 165 -19.81 18.59 10.15
CA LYS A 165 -18.51 18.82 10.79
C LYS A 165 -18.48 18.42 12.27
N LYS A 166 -19.53 18.77 13.04
CA LYS A 166 -19.67 18.42 14.46
C LYS A 166 -19.61 16.90 14.70
N ASP A 167 -20.23 16.12 13.82
CA ASP A 167 -20.24 14.67 13.94
C ASP A 167 -18.88 14.07 13.51
N GLN A 168 -18.22 14.69 12.53
CA GLN A 168 -16.84 14.34 12.15
C GLN A 168 -15.86 14.62 13.30
N GLU A 169 -15.94 15.75 13.97
CA GLU A 169 -15.13 16.10 15.14
C GLU A 169 -15.36 15.12 16.31
N LYS A 170 -16.60 14.72 16.55
CA LYS A 170 -16.94 13.71 17.54
C LYS A 170 -16.35 12.35 17.17
N LEU A 171 -16.44 11.98 15.91
CA LEU A 171 -15.85 10.74 15.40
C LEU A 171 -14.33 10.79 15.51
N TRP A 172 -13.68 11.90 15.11
CA TRP A 172 -12.26 12.11 15.26
C TRP A 172 -11.79 11.92 16.71
N SER A 173 -12.46 12.52 17.69
CA SER A 173 -12.09 12.39 19.10
C SER A 173 -12.11 10.93 19.60
N GLN A 174 -12.93 10.06 19.00
CA GLN A 174 -12.95 8.62 19.31
C GLN A 174 -11.74 7.88 18.72
N TYR A 175 -11.30 8.26 17.51
CA TYR A 175 -10.17 7.60 16.84
C TYR A 175 -8.81 8.11 17.30
N GLN A 176 -8.71 9.36 17.70
CA GLN A 176 -7.46 10.04 18.05
C GLN A 176 -6.66 9.29 19.14
N LYS A 177 -7.33 8.80 20.19
CA LYS A 177 -6.68 8.04 21.26
C LYS A 177 -6.04 6.74 20.77
N ASP A 178 -6.76 6.00 19.94
CA ASP A 178 -6.28 4.74 19.35
C ASP A 178 -5.12 5.00 18.40
N ILE A 179 -5.20 6.05 17.58
CA ILE A 179 -4.14 6.48 16.65
C ILE A 179 -2.86 6.84 17.42
N MET A 180 -2.97 7.64 18.48
CA MET A 180 -1.81 7.99 19.32
C MET A 180 -1.15 6.75 19.93
N ARG A 181 -1.95 5.80 20.44
CA ARG A 181 -1.45 4.54 20.97
C ARG A 181 -0.71 3.71 19.90
N ILE A 182 -1.29 3.58 18.71
CA ILE A 182 -0.71 2.84 17.58
C ILE A 182 0.63 3.44 17.19
N ARG A 183 0.72 4.76 17.06
CA ARG A 183 1.96 5.47 16.70
C ARG A 183 3.09 5.32 17.72
N GLN A 184 2.78 5.00 18.97
CA GLN A 184 3.78 4.75 20.02
C GLN A 184 4.21 3.29 20.11
N ASP A 185 3.38 2.35 19.64
CA ASP A 185 3.65 0.92 19.73
C ASP A 185 4.67 0.48 18.67
N LYS A 186 5.75 -0.19 19.13
CA LYS A 186 6.82 -0.64 18.23
C LYS A 186 6.41 -1.77 17.29
N TYR A 187 5.43 -2.57 17.66
CA TYR A 187 4.93 -3.68 16.82
C TYR A 187 4.02 -3.14 15.72
N GLU A 188 3.13 -2.20 16.06
CA GLU A 188 2.26 -1.53 15.10
C GLU A 188 3.06 -0.75 14.05
N LYS A 189 4.19 -0.13 14.44
CA LYS A 189 5.12 0.55 13.52
C LYS A 189 5.64 -0.34 12.39
N GLN A 190 5.65 -1.67 12.54
CA GLN A 190 6.07 -2.56 11.45
C GLN A 190 5.07 -2.55 10.29
N LEU A 191 3.77 -2.54 10.59
CA LEU A 191 2.73 -2.41 9.57
C LEU A 191 2.75 -1.01 8.94
N LEU A 192 2.92 0.02 9.77
CA LEU A 192 2.96 1.42 9.33
C LEU A 192 4.18 1.78 8.46
N LYS A 193 5.27 0.98 8.49
CA LYS A 193 6.44 1.19 7.61
C LYS A 193 6.13 1.10 6.12
N THR A 194 5.14 0.29 5.74
CA THR A 194 4.75 0.15 4.33
C THR A 194 3.79 1.26 3.92
N PHE A 195 2.85 1.60 4.80
CA PHE A 195 1.89 2.68 4.61
C PHE A 195 1.29 3.08 5.95
N ASP A 196 1.19 4.39 6.22
CA ASP A 196 0.56 4.90 7.44
C ASP A 196 -0.95 4.92 7.31
N PHE A 197 -1.58 3.79 7.68
CA PHE A 197 -3.05 3.66 7.72
C PHE A 197 -3.70 4.66 8.67
N THR A 198 -2.99 5.09 9.74
CA THR A 198 -3.51 6.07 10.70
C THR A 198 -3.56 7.47 10.10
N ALA A 199 -2.55 7.85 9.31
CA ALA A 199 -2.55 9.11 8.57
C ALA A 199 -3.68 9.14 7.53
N TRP A 200 -3.98 8.00 6.86
CA TRP A 200 -5.10 7.94 5.94
C TRP A 200 -6.45 8.14 6.66
N ILE A 201 -6.69 7.50 7.81
CA ILE A 201 -7.91 7.71 8.61
C ILE A 201 -8.01 9.18 9.05
N GLU A 202 -6.91 9.75 9.53
CA GLU A 202 -6.82 11.15 9.93
C GLU A 202 -7.20 12.08 8.78
N SER A 203 -6.64 11.86 7.58
CA SER A 203 -6.94 12.67 6.38
C SER A 203 -8.43 12.70 6.03
N LYS A 204 -9.15 11.58 6.25
CA LYS A 204 -10.60 11.48 5.98
C LYS A 204 -11.46 12.22 7.01
N LEU A 205 -10.97 12.37 8.22
CA LEU A 205 -11.71 13.04 9.30
C LEU A 205 -11.34 14.52 9.45
N THR A 206 -10.14 14.91 9.04
CA THR A 206 -9.64 16.29 9.15
C THR A 206 -9.63 17.05 7.83
N ASN A 207 -9.89 16.35 6.70
CA ASN A 207 -9.76 16.87 5.34
C ASN A 207 -8.34 17.41 4.99
N ILE A 208 -7.32 16.93 5.69
CA ILE A 208 -5.91 17.22 5.37
C ILE A 208 -5.44 16.17 4.36
N PRO A 209 -4.87 16.57 3.22
CA PRO A 209 -4.38 15.61 2.21
C PRO A 209 -3.27 14.70 2.74
N LEU A 210 -3.20 13.46 2.25
CA LEU A 210 -2.13 12.50 2.60
C LEU A 210 -0.72 12.97 2.21
N ARG A 211 -0.61 13.96 1.36
CA ARG A 211 0.65 14.54 0.89
C ARG A 211 1.27 15.55 1.86
N GLU A 212 0.51 16.05 2.80
CA GLU A 212 0.94 17.03 3.82
C GLU A 212 1.26 16.32 5.14
#